data_1fff923d2cef8dd4b49b3665af872d9a
#
_entry.id   1fff923d2cef8dd4b49b3665af872d9a
#
_cell.length_a   1.000
_cell.length_b   1.000
_cell.length_c   1.000
_cell.angle_alpha   90.00
_cell.angle_beta   90.00
_cell.angle_gamma   90.00
#
_symmetry.space_group_name_H-M   'P 1'
#
loop_
_entity.id
_entity.type
_entity.pdbx_description
1 polymer ?
#
loop_
_entity_poly.entity_id
_entity_poly.type
_entity_poly.pdbx_seq_one_letter_code
_entity_poly.pdbx_strand_id
1 'polypeptide(L)' 'MEKNINWKEIHRNATIALLSTYIGGFGTSTEEKYRPQQVATCIAYADELVKQLKERENIEVADSLVQ' A
#
# COMPACT_ATOMS: atom_id res chain seq x y z
N MET A 1 9.71 9.00 -22.45
CA MET A 1 8.73 9.67 -21.60
C MET A 1 8.81 9.16 -20.17
N GLU A 2 9.03 10.05 -19.24
CA GLU A 2 9.15 9.66 -17.86
C GLU A 2 7.79 9.44 -17.23
N LYS A 3 7.68 8.33 -16.50
CA LYS A 3 6.51 8.10 -15.69
C LYS A 3 6.76 8.70 -14.32
N ASN A 4 6.06 9.76 -14.01
CA ASN A 4 6.11 10.32 -12.67
C ASN A 4 5.10 9.59 -11.79
N ILE A 5 5.60 8.59 -11.07
CA ILE A 5 4.75 7.82 -10.18
C ILE A 5 4.73 8.52 -8.83
N ASN A 6 3.54 8.87 -8.38
CA ASN A 6 3.38 9.47 -7.06
C ASN A 6 3.21 8.37 -6.02
N TRP A 7 4.32 7.90 -5.50
CA TRP A 7 4.32 6.80 -4.53
C TRP A 7 3.62 7.15 -3.22
N LYS A 8 3.65 8.43 -2.83
CA LYS A 8 2.94 8.87 -1.63
C LYS A 8 1.43 8.73 -1.79
N GLU A 9 0.94 9.08 -2.97
CA GLU A 9 -0.48 8.95 -3.26
C GLU A 9 -0.92 7.51 -3.32
N ILE A 10 -0.11 6.65 -3.95
CA ILE A 10 -0.38 5.22 -4.01
C ILE A 10 -0.42 4.63 -2.60
N HIS A 11 0.56 4.99 -1.78
CA HIS A 11 0.62 4.53 -0.39
C HIS A 11 -0.62 4.97 0.39
N ARG A 12 -0.99 6.23 0.27
CA ARG A 12 -2.15 6.77 0.97
C ARG A 12 -3.44 6.08 0.52
N ASN A 13 -3.62 5.92 -0.78
CA ASN A 13 -4.83 5.28 -1.32
C ASN A 13 -4.90 3.82 -0.90
N ALA A 14 -3.78 3.12 -0.90
CA ALA A 14 -3.73 1.73 -0.45
C ALA A 14 -4.07 1.62 1.04
N THR A 15 -3.54 2.54 1.86
CA THR A 15 -3.83 2.55 3.28
C THR A 15 -5.32 2.76 3.54
N ILE A 16 -5.92 3.70 2.82
CA ILE A 16 -7.36 3.99 2.96
C ILE A 16 -8.19 2.77 2.56
N ALA A 17 -7.84 2.13 1.44
CA ALA A 17 -8.57 0.96 0.96
C ALA A 17 -8.46 -0.21 1.94
N LEU A 18 -7.26 -0.45 2.46
CA LEU A 18 -7.04 -1.50 3.45
C LEU A 18 -7.81 -1.22 4.73
N LEU A 19 -7.79 0.02 5.19
CA LEU A 19 -8.51 0.41 6.41
C LEU A 19 -10.00 0.22 6.23
N SER A 20 -10.54 0.60 5.10
CA SER A 20 -11.95 0.44 4.78
C SER A 20 -12.37 -1.02 4.81
N THR A 21 -11.57 -1.89 4.19
CA THR A 21 -11.80 -3.33 4.18
C THR A 21 -11.66 -3.93 5.58
N TYR A 22 -10.64 -3.50 6.31
CA TYR A 22 -10.35 -3.99 7.65
C TYR A 22 -11.50 -3.71 8.61
N ILE A 23 -12.03 -2.50 8.55
CA ILE A 23 -13.14 -2.10 9.43
C ILE A 23 -14.44 -2.74 9.01
N GLY A 24 -14.67 -2.83 7.69
CA GLY A 24 -15.98 -3.25 7.18
C GLY A 24 -16.15 -4.74 6.92
N GLY A 25 -15.04 -5.50 6.78
CA GLY A 25 -15.13 -6.83 6.21
C GLY A 25 -14.78 -8.02 7.07
N PHE A 26 -14.11 -7.85 8.19
CA PHE A 26 -13.55 -8.99 8.92
C PHE A 26 -14.01 -9.10 10.37
N GLY A 27 -15.13 -8.49 10.73
CA GLY A 27 -15.60 -8.55 12.11
C GLY A 27 -14.64 -7.91 13.10
N THR A 28 -13.79 -7.05 12.60
CA THR A 28 -12.80 -6.36 13.42
C THR A 28 -13.47 -5.39 14.37
N SER A 29 -12.98 -5.33 15.60
CA SER A 29 -13.55 -4.43 16.58
C SER A 29 -13.36 -2.98 16.17
N THR A 30 -14.43 -2.18 16.31
CA THR A 30 -14.37 -0.74 16.07
C THR A 30 -14.12 0.04 17.36
N GLU A 31 -13.81 -0.64 18.45
CA GLU A 31 -13.52 0.02 19.71
C GLU A 31 -12.30 0.94 19.60
N GLU A 32 -12.41 2.08 20.24
CA GLU A 32 -11.41 3.13 20.17
C GLU A 32 -10.02 2.65 20.58
N LYS A 33 -9.93 1.76 21.56
CA LYS A 33 -8.63 1.30 22.04
C LYS A 33 -7.83 0.52 21.00
N TYR A 34 -8.47 -0.03 19.99
CA TYR A 34 -7.79 -0.80 18.94
C TYR A 34 -7.46 0.03 17.71
N ARG A 35 -7.99 1.24 17.59
CA ARG A 35 -7.82 2.05 16.39
C ARG A 35 -6.37 2.36 16.04
N PRO A 36 -5.52 2.76 17.00
CA PRO A 36 -4.13 3.06 16.65
C PRO A 36 -3.40 1.84 16.05
N GLN A 37 -3.64 0.66 16.61
CA GLN A 37 -3.00 -0.55 16.13
C GLN A 37 -3.54 -0.95 14.75
N GLN A 38 -4.84 -0.80 14.54
CA GLN A 38 -5.45 -1.13 13.26
C GLN A 38 -4.92 -0.24 12.14
N VAL A 39 -4.80 1.06 12.41
CA VAL A 39 -4.25 2.00 11.45
C VAL A 39 -2.79 1.68 11.16
N ALA A 40 -2.01 1.40 12.20
CA ALA A 40 -0.60 1.05 12.04
C ALA A 40 -0.43 -0.20 11.19
N THR A 41 -1.30 -1.19 11.37
CA THR A 41 -1.28 -2.41 10.56
C THR A 41 -1.54 -2.11 9.09
N CYS A 42 -2.52 -1.25 8.79
CA CYS A 42 -2.83 -0.88 7.42
C CYS A 42 -1.67 -0.13 6.76
N ILE A 43 -1.02 0.76 7.51
CA ILE A 43 0.14 1.50 7.02
C ILE A 43 1.29 0.52 6.71
N ALA A 44 1.52 -0.46 7.57
CA ALA A 44 2.57 -1.45 7.36
C ALA A 44 2.32 -2.28 6.09
N TYR A 45 1.08 -2.67 5.84
CA TYR A 45 0.74 -3.37 4.60
C TYR A 45 0.93 -2.48 3.38
N ALA A 46 0.57 -1.21 3.49
CA ALA A 46 0.77 -0.26 2.39
C ALA A 46 2.26 -0.04 2.11
N ASP A 47 3.09 0.00 3.16
CA ASP A 47 4.54 0.10 3.01
C ASP A 47 5.09 -1.08 2.20
N GLU A 48 4.67 -2.29 2.54
CA GLU A 48 5.13 -3.49 1.85
C GLU A 48 4.63 -3.51 0.41
N LEU A 49 3.39 -3.09 0.18
CA LEU A 49 2.83 -3.00 -1.17
C LEU A 49 3.66 -2.06 -2.05
N VAL A 50 3.94 -0.87 -1.55
CA VAL A 50 4.73 0.12 -2.30
C VAL A 50 6.12 -0.42 -2.58
N LYS A 51 6.75 -1.05 -1.59
CA LYS A 51 8.06 -1.66 -1.76
C LYS A 51 8.07 -2.67 -2.90
N GLN A 52 7.10 -3.57 -2.92
CA GLN A 52 7.03 -4.60 -3.94
C GLN A 52 6.70 -4.03 -5.32
N LEU A 53 5.84 -3.02 -5.36
CA LEU A 53 5.52 -2.36 -6.63
C LEU A 53 6.75 -1.67 -7.22
N LYS A 54 7.54 -1.02 -6.39
CA LYS A 54 8.79 -0.39 -6.84
C LYS A 54 9.77 -1.42 -7.38
N GLU A 55 9.90 -2.55 -6.70
CA GLU A 55 10.79 -3.62 -7.14
C GLU A 55 10.36 -4.16 -8.51
N ARG A 56 9.07 -4.38 -8.71
CA ARG A 56 8.55 -4.88 -9.97
C ARG A 56 8.72 -3.86 -11.10
N GLU A 57 8.51 -2.60 -10.82
CA GLU A 57 8.71 -1.53 -11.79
C GLU A 57 10.16 -1.49 -12.26
N ASN A 58 11.10 -1.63 -11.35
CA ASN A 58 12.51 -1.66 -11.67
C ASN A 58 12.88 -2.88 -12.52
N ILE A 59 12.30 -4.02 -12.21
CA ILE A 59 12.54 -5.25 -12.98
C ILE A 59 12.02 -5.09 -14.41
N GLU A 60 10.84 -4.53 -14.59
CA GLU A 60 10.25 -4.32 -15.91
C GLU A 60 11.10 -3.36 -16.74
N VAL A 61 11.60 -2.30 -16.13
CA VAL A 61 12.46 -1.34 -16.80
C VAL A 61 13.77 -2.02 -17.23
N ALA A 62 14.35 -2.84 -16.35
CA ALA A 62 15.58 -3.56 -16.67
C ALA A 62 15.38 -4.51 -17.84
N ASP A 63 14.27 -5.24 -17.85
CA ASP A 63 13.94 -6.15 -18.95
C ASP A 63 13.77 -5.39 -20.26
N SER A 64 13.12 -4.24 -20.22
CA SER A 64 12.95 -3.40 -21.40
C SER A 64 14.29 -2.92 -21.96
N LEU A 65 15.23 -2.60 -21.09
CA LEU A 65 16.54 -2.11 -21.51
C LEU A 65 17.40 -3.21 -22.14
N VAL A 66 17.21 -4.44 -21.73
CA VAL A 66 17.97 -5.58 -22.23
C VAL A 66 17.50 -5.99 -23.64
N GLN A 67 16.26 -5.75 -23.94
CA GLN A 67 15.70 -6.06 -25.24
C GLN A 67 15.98 -4.96 -26.24
#